data_7e10fed7e7f0fc3a3d46b9948dab0114
#
_entry.id   7e10fed7e7f0fc3a3d46b9948dab0114
#
_cell.length_a   1.000
_cell.length_b   1.000
_cell.length_c   1.000
_cell.angle_alpha   90.00
_cell.angle_beta   90.00
_cell.angle_gamma   90.00
#
_symmetry.space_group_name_H-M   'P 1'
#
loop_
_entity.id
_entity.type
_entity.pdbx_description
1 polymer ?
#
loop_
_entity_poly.entity_id
_entity_poly.type
_entity_poly.pdbx_seq_one_letter_code
_entity_poly.pdbx_strand_id
1 'polypeptide(L)'
;MEALKDLRSEIDSLDRELIQLFAKRLELVSQVGKVKHQHGLPIYAPEREIAMLQARRLEAEKAGISADLIEDVLRRFMRESYANENQFGFKTINPDIHKIVIVGGYGKLGGLFARYLRASGYPISILDREDWAVAESILANSDVVIVSVPINLTLETIERLKPYLTENMLLADLTSVKREPLAKMLEIHSGAVLGLHPMFGPDIASMAKQVVVRCDGRFSERYEWLLEQIQIWGAKVYQTDATEHDHNMTYIQALRHFSTFANGLHLSKQPVNLANLLALSSPIYRLELAMIGRLFAQDAELYADIIMDKPENLAVIETLKQTYDEALTFFENNDRQGFIDAFHKVRDWFGDYSEQFLKESRQLLQQANDLKQG
;
A
#
# COMPACT_ATOMS: atom_id res chain seq x y z
N MET A 1 22.57 -20.73 40.65
CA MET A 1 22.50 -19.26 40.43
C MET A 1 23.67 -18.77 39.60
N GLU A 2 24.92 -19.17 39.92
CA GLU A 2 26.13 -18.81 39.19
C GLU A 2 26.13 -19.34 37.74
N ALA A 3 25.89 -20.62 37.53
CA ALA A 3 25.80 -21.20 36.19
C ALA A 3 24.74 -20.51 35.26
N LEU A 4 23.63 -20.00 35.82
CA LEU A 4 22.65 -19.22 35.05
C LEU A 4 23.21 -17.84 34.66
N LYS A 5 24.03 -17.24 35.49
CA LYS A 5 24.70 -15.97 35.24
C LYS A 5 25.76 -16.12 34.12
N ASP A 6 26.52 -17.21 34.15
CA ASP A 6 27.53 -17.52 33.15
C ASP A 6 26.87 -17.74 31.76
N LEU A 7 25.84 -18.56 31.69
CA LEU A 7 25.07 -18.79 30.44
C LEU A 7 24.44 -17.50 29.88
N ARG A 8 23.92 -16.61 30.73
CA ARG A 8 23.43 -15.30 30.30
C ARG A 8 24.55 -14.42 29.73
N SER A 9 25.74 -14.44 30.38
CA SER A 9 26.90 -13.69 29.88
C SER A 9 27.36 -14.20 28.49
N GLU A 10 27.33 -15.53 28.28
CA GLU A 10 27.62 -16.10 26.96
C GLU A 10 26.58 -15.71 25.92
N ILE A 11 25.27 -15.72 26.24
CA ILE A 11 24.21 -15.23 25.38
C ILE A 11 24.43 -13.75 25.04
N ASP A 12 24.69 -12.90 26.02
CA ASP A 12 25.00 -11.48 25.83
C ASP A 12 26.22 -11.25 24.91
N SER A 13 27.18 -12.15 24.91
CA SER A 13 28.33 -12.10 23.98
C SER A 13 27.92 -12.45 22.56
N LEU A 14 27.14 -13.51 22.38
CA LEU A 14 26.59 -13.89 21.07
C LEU A 14 25.68 -12.82 20.47
N ASP A 15 24.86 -12.17 21.30
CA ASP A 15 24.01 -11.06 20.85
C ASP A 15 24.83 -9.88 20.32
N ARG A 16 25.97 -9.58 20.96
CA ARG A 16 26.91 -8.55 20.46
C ARG A 16 27.54 -8.94 19.13
N GLU A 17 27.89 -10.19 18.93
CA GLU A 17 28.39 -10.71 17.65
C GLU A 17 27.34 -10.63 16.57
N LEU A 18 26.08 -10.99 16.87
CA LEU A 18 24.95 -10.86 15.96
C LEU A 18 24.75 -9.40 15.52
N ILE A 19 24.83 -8.43 16.45
CA ILE A 19 24.74 -6.99 16.11
C ILE A 19 25.84 -6.61 15.10
N GLN A 20 27.06 -7.09 15.26
CA GLN A 20 28.14 -6.80 14.32
C GLN A 20 27.93 -7.44 12.95
N LEU A 21 27.43 -8.68 12.91
CA LEU A 21 27.07 -9.34 11.66
C LEU A 21 25.94 -8.60 10.94
N PHE A 22 24.98 -8.07 11.69
CA PHE A 22 23.89 -7.26 11.15
C PHE A 22 24.40 -5.95 10.55
N ALA A 23 25.29 -5.23 11.24
CA ALA A 23 25.91 -4.02 10.72
C ALA A 23 26.66 -4.28 9.41
N LYS A 24 27.48 -5.33 9.37
CA LYS A 24 28.20 -5.75 8.16
C LYS A 24 27.27 -6.11 7.01
N ARG A 25 26.16 -6.80 7.30
CA ARG A 25 25.14 -7.12 6.29
C ARG A 25 24.50 -5.85 5.70
N LEU A 26 24.14 -4.88 6.53
CA LEU A 26 23.57 -3.61 6.08
C LEU A 26 24.55 -2.80 5.24
N GLU A 27 25.83 -2.82 5.57
CA GLU A 27 26.87 -2.19 4.75
C GLU A 27 26.98 -2.83 3.35
N LEU A 28 26.92 -4.16 3.25
CA LEU A 28 26.90 -4.86 1.97
C LEU A 28 25.63 -4.53 1.17
N VAL A 29 24.47 -4.43 1.84
CA VAL A 29 23.22 -4.01 1.18
C VAL A 29 23.32 -2.59 0.64
N SER A 30 23.98 -1.69 1.36
CA SER A 30 24.27 -0.34 0.88
C SER A 30 25.08 -0.36 -0.44
N GLN A 31 26.08 -1.24 -0.54
CA GLN A 31 26.85 -1.43 -1.79
C GLN A 31 25.98 -2.00 -2.92
N VAL A 32 25.09 -2.96 -2.62
CA VAL A 32 24.12 -3.49 -3.57
C VAL A 32 23.19 -2.39 -4.08
N GLY A 33 22.70 -1.50 -3.21
CA GLY A 33 21.88 -0.36 -3.57
C GLY A 33 22.57 0.55 -4.59
N LYS A 34 23.85 0.86 -4.39
CA LYS A 34 24.64 1.65 -5.35
C LYS A 34 24.74 0.98 -6.72
N VAL A 35 24.99 -0.32 -6.76
CA VAL A 35 25.06 -1.09 -8.02
C VAL A 35 23.70 -1.11 -8.73
N LYS A 36 22.62 -1.32 -7.99
CA LYS A 36 21.25 -1.26 -8.54
C LYS A 36 20.94 0.10 -9.15
N HIS A 37 21.28 1.18 -8.42
CA HIS A 37 21.13 2.54 -8.93
C HIS A 37 21.88 2.74 -10.25
N GLN A 38 23.16 2.34 -10.33
CA GLN A 38 23.97 2.51 -11.53
C GLN A 38 23.41 1.75 -12.75
N HIS A 39 22.86 0.58 -12.53
CA HIS A 39 22.38 -0.31 -13.60
C HIS A 39 20.87 -0.23 -13.86
N GLY A 40 20.12 0.57 -13.10
CA GLY A 40 18.66 0.65 -13.23
C GLY A 40 17.95 -0.65 -12.84
N LEU A 41 18.46 -1.34 -11.83
CA LEU A 41 17.83 -2.56 -11.34
C LEU A 41 16.79 -2.24 -10.25
N PRO A 42 15.65 -2.95 -10.23
CA PRO A 42 14.63 -2.73 -9.22
C PRO A 42 15.15 -3.04 -7.81
N ILE A 43 14.69 -2.23 -6.83
CA ILE A 43 15.00 -2.50 -5.41
C ILE A 43 14.49 -3.89 -5.02
N TYR A 44 13.27 -4.25 -5.42
CA TYR A 44 12.64 -5.52 -5.12
C TYR A 44 12.80 -6.52 -6.25
N ALA A 45 13.38 -7.68 -5.96
CA ALA A 45 13.57 -8.80 -6.88
C ALA A 45 12.92 -10.05 -6.27
N PRO A 46 11.63 -10.34 -6.58
CA PRO A 46 10.86 -11.40 -5.93
C PRO A 46 11.48 -12.79 -6.07
N GLU A 47 11.95 -13.15 -7.26
CA GLU A 47 12.55 -14.47 -7.52
C GLU A 47 13.80 -14.72 -6.68
N ARG A 48 14.67 -13.68 -6.57
CA ARG A 48 15.87 -13.75 -5.74
C ARG A 48 15.51 -13.87 -4.25
N GLU A 49 14.49 -13.13 -3.80
CA GLU A 49 14.03 -13.19 -2.41
C GLU A 49 13.53 -14.59 -2.08
N ILE A 50 12.67 -15.16 -2.92
CA ILE A 50 12.11 -16.51 -2.73
C ILE A 50 13.24 -17.55 -2.69
N ALA A 51 14.14 -17.55 -3.69
CA ALA A 51 15.23 -18.51 -3.75
C ALA A 51 16.17 -18.40 -2.53
N MET A 52 16.48 -17.18 -2.10
CA MET A 52 17.31 -16.95 -0.92
C MET A 52 16.64 -17.46 0.36
N LEU A 53 15.37 -17.17 0.57
CA LEU A 53 14.63 -17.63 1.75
C LEU A 53 14.55 -19.16 1.78
N GLN A 54 14.24 -19.80 0.66
CA GLN A 54 14.21 -21.27 0.56
C GLN A 54 15.57 -21.89 0.93
N ALA A 55 16.65 -21.36 0.39
CA ALA A 55 18.00 -21.84 0.70
C ALA A 55 18.33 -21.68 2.19
N ARG A 56 18.00 -20.55 2.79
CA ARG A 56 18.27 -20.30 4.24
C ARG A 56 17.41 -21.15 5.15
N ARG A 57 16.16 -21.43 4.79
CA ARG A 57 15.30 -22.37 5.53
C ARG A 57 15.94 -23.76 5.59
N LEU A 58 16.39 -24.29 4.45
CA LEU A 58 17.06 -25.60 4.41
C LEU A 58 18.35 -25.65 5.21
N GLU A 59 19.12 -24.56 5.23
CA GLU A 59 20.35 -24.47 6.06
C GLU A 59 20.00 -24.43 7.55
N ALA A 60 18.97 -23.70 7.96
CA ALA A 60 18.51 -23.64 9.33
C ALA A 60 18.07 -25.04 9.82
N GLU A 61 17.29 -25.77 9.05
CA GLU A 61 16.85 -27.13 9.37
C GLU A 61 18.05 -28.07 9.59
N LYS A 62 19.08 -27.99 8.72
CA LYS A 62 20.32 -28.77 8.86
C LYS A 62 21.10 -28.41 10.12
N ALA A 63 21.01 -27.17 10.57
CA ALA A 63 21.63 -26.68 11.79
C ALA A 63 20.78 -26.92 13.06
N GLY A 64 19.61 -27.56 12.93
CA GLY A 64 18.68 -27.79 14.05
C GLY A 64 17.97 -26.52 14.54
N ILE A 65 17.88 -25.48 13.68
CA ILE A 65 17.22 -24.21 13.99
C ILE A 65 15.87 -24.16 13.26
N SER A 66 14.87 -23.53 13.87
CA SER A 66 13.58 -23.31 13.22
C SER A 66 13.74 -22.54 11.91
N ALA A 67 13.27 -23.12 10.80
CA ALA A 67 13.25 -22.49 9.49
C ALA A 67 12.41 -21.20 9.50
N ASP A 68 11.31 -21.17 10.26
CA ASP A 68 10.44 -20.00 10.39
C ASP A 68 11.15 -18.85 11.13
N LEU A 69 11.91 -19.15 12.18
CA LEU A 69 12.72 -18.14 12.87
C LEU A 69 13.70 -17.44 11.91
N ILE A 70 14.41 -18.22 11.11
CA ILE A 70 15.38 -17.64 10.15
C ILE A 70 14.68 -16.85 9.05
N GLU A 71 13.54 -17.31 8.56
CA GLU A 71 12.73 -16.58 7.60
C GLU A 71 12.26 -15.23 8.17
N ASP A 72 11.71 -15.21 9.37
CA ASP A 72 11.22 -13.98 10.02
C ASP A 72 12.33 -12.95 10.22
N VAL A 73 13.48 -13.38 10.72
CA VAL A 73 14.67 -12.52 10.88
C VAL A 73 15.11 -11.95 9.53
N LEU A 74 15.21 -12.77 8.50
CA LEU A 74 15.64 -12.33 7.17
C LEU A 74 14.61 -11.39 6.51
N ARG A 75 13.32 -11.65 6.66
CA ARG A 75 12.26 -10.75 6.18
C ARG A 75 12.31 -9.39 6.88
N ARG A 76 12.61 -9.36 8.17
CA ARG A 76 12.81 -8.09 8.89
C ARG A 76 14.01 -7.32 8.35
N PHE A 77 15.13 -8.00 8.10
CA PHE A 77 16.30 -7.40 7.48
C PHE A 77 16.06 -6.88 6.06
N MET A 78 15.29 -7.61 5.26
CA MET A 78 14.97 -7.16 3.90
C MET A 78 14.12 -5.88 3.91
N ARG A 79 13.15 -5.76 4.82
CA ARG A 79 12.37 -4.52 4.97
C ARG A 79 13.27 -3.32 5.27
N GLU A 80 14.22 -3.49 6.18
CA GLU A 80 15.18 -2.45 6.51
C GLU A 80 16.11 -2.12 5.32
N SER A 81 16.53 -3.15 4.60
CA SER A 81 17.36 -3.02 3.40
C SER A 81 16.69 -2.19 2.32
N TYR A 82 15.41 -2.44 2.03
CA TYR A 82 14.65 -1.68 1.03
C TYR A 82 14.49 -0.21 1.42
N ALA A 83 14.31 0.10 2.72
CA ALA A 83 14.26 1.47 3.20
C ALA A 83 15.60 2.19 3.01
N ASN A 84 16.71 1.50 3.27
CA ASN A 84 18.05 2.05 3.13
C ASN A 84 18.48 2.22 1.66
N GLU A 85 18.10 1.31 0.78
CA GLU A 85 18.41 1.39 -0.66
C GLU A 85 17.82 2.67 -1.29
N ASN A 86 16.69 3.19 -0.80
CA ASN A 86 16.07 4.44 -1.27
C ASN A 86 16.99 5.66 -1.13
N GLN A 87 17.97 5.64 -0.21
CA GLN A 87 18.86 6.78 0.04
C GLN A 87 19.83 7.05 -1.11
N PHE A 88 20.09 6.06 -1.96
CA PHE A 88 21.02 6.20 -3.10
C PHE A 88 20.37 6.81 -4.34
N GLY A 89 19.04 7.05 -4.30
CA GLY A 89 18.27 7.43 -5.46
C GLY A 89 18.08 6.29 -6.45
N PHE A 90 17.62 6.62 -7.64
CA PHE A 90 17.28 5.68 -8.69
C PHE A 90 17.80 6.15 -10.03
N LYS A 91 18.14 5.23 -10.92
CA LYS A 91 18.52 5.58 -12.29
C LYS A 91 17.33 6.26 -13.00
N THR A 92 17.61 7.33 -13.71
CA THR A 92 16.66 7.96 -14.62
C THR A 92 16.42 7.04 -15.81
N ILE A 93 15.19 6.63 -16.06
CA ILE A 93 14.84 5.73 -17.17
C ILE A 93 14.71 6.51 -18.47
N ASN A 94 14.05 7.65 -18.43
CA ASN A 94 13.92 8.52 -19.59
C ASN A 94 14.58 9.89 -19.34
N PRO A 95 15.83 10.08 -19.80
CA PRO A 95 16.55 11.35 -19.60
C PRO A 95 16.00 12.52 -20.44
N ASP A 96 15.13 12.26 -21.42
CA ASP A 96 14.54 13.27 -22.27
C ASP A 96 13.37 14.01 -21.59
N ILE A 97 12.98 13.58 -20.39
CA ILE A 97 11.99 14.27 -19.57
C ILE A 97 12.66 15.41 -18.81
N HIS A 98 12.33 16.63 -19.19
CA HIS A 98 12.95 17.84 -18.65
C HIS A 98 12.12 18.52 -17.56
N LYS A 99 10.81 18.25 -17.49
CA LYS A 99 9.95 18.84 -16.47
C LYS A 99 8.71 18.00 -16.20
N ILE A 100 8.52 17.66 -14.94
CA ILE A 100 7.29 17.04 -14.44
C ILE A 100 6.60 18.00 -13.49
N VAL A 101 5.31 18.25 -13.70
CA VAL A 101 4.48 19.04 -12.79
C VAL A 101 3.55 18.11 -12.02
N ILE A 102 3.54 18.23 -10.69
CA ILE A 102 2.60 17.51 -9.81
C ILE A 102 1.59 18.51 -9.29
N VAL A 103 0.33 18.34 -9.68
CA VAL A 103 -0.80 19.13 -9.19
C VAL A 103 -1.26 18.52 -7.87
N GLY A 104 -1.24 19.32 -6.79
CA GLY A 104 -1.44 18.81 -5.42
C GLY A 104 -0.18 18.16 -4.82
N GLY A 105 0.99 18.56 -5.30
CA GLY A 105 2.28 17.97 -4.90
C GLY A 105 2.73 18.30 -3.47
N TYR A 106 2.08 19.23 -2.77
CA TYR A 106 2.28 19.45 -1.32
C TYR A 106 1.44 18.50 -0.46
N GLY A 107 0.47 17.79 -1.05
CA GLY A 107 -0.25 16.72 -0.41
C GLY A 107 0.67 15.52 -0.06
N LYS A 108 0.22 14.66 0.85
CA LYS A 108 1.03 13.52 1.32
C LYS A 108 1.42 12.56 0.20
N LEU A 109 0.47 12.16 -0.65
CA LEU A 109 0.71 11.23 -1.75
C LEU A 109 1.47 11.89 -2.91
N GLY A 110 1.04 13.08 -3.36
CA GLY A 110 1.75 13.85 -4.38
C GLY A 110 3.19 14.15 -3.98
N GLY A 111 3.42 14.52 -2.72
CA GLY A 111 4.75 14.74 -2.15
C GLY A 111 5.60 13.47 -2.09
N LEU A 112 4.98 12.30 -1.85
CA LEU A 112 5.69 11.02 -1.93
C LEU A 112 6.20 10.78 -3.36
N PHE A 113 5.34 10.90 -4.37
CA PHE A 113 5.75 10.75 -5.76
C PHE A 113 6.78 11.79 -6.19
N ALA A 114 6.63 13.06 -5.75
CA ALA A 114 7.62 14.11 -5.99
C ALA A 114 9.02 13.73 -5.46
N ARG A 115 9.09 13.14 -4.27
CA ARG A 115 10.37 12.67 -3.69
C ARG A 115 11.00 11.56 -4.51
N TYR A 116 10.22 10.55 -4.92
CA TYR A 116 10.72 9.43 -5.71
C TYR A 116 11.18 9.88 -7.11
N LEU A 117 10.42 10.75 -7.77
CA LEU A 117 10.79 11.31 -9.07
C LEU A 117 12.06 12.18 -8.96
N ARG A 118 12.18 13.04 -7.92
CA ARG A 118 13.42 13.81 -7.68
C ARG A 118 14.60 12.89 -7.38
N ALA A 119 14.40 11.83 -6.59
CA ALA A 119 15.43 10.84 -6.32
C ALA A 119 15.84 10.04 -7.57
N SER A 120 15.00 10.04 -8.61
CA SER A 120 15.29 9.49 -9.93
C SER A 120 15.89 10.51 -10.91
N GLY A 121 16.20 11.72 -10.44
CA GLY A 121 16.86 12.76 -11.25
C GLY A 121 15.92 13.63 -12.09
N TYR A 122 14.60 13.49 -11.97
CA TYR A 122 13.66 14.31 -12.73
C TYR A 122 13.45 15.70 -12.11
N PRO A 123 13.46 16.79 -12.90
CA PRO A 123 13.07 18.13 -12.45
C PRO A 123 11.57 18.17 -12.13
N ILE A 124 11.22 18.49 -10.88
CA ILE A 124 9.84 18.52 -10.41
C ILE A 124 9.43 19.94 -10.03
N SER A 125 8.35 20.40 -10.64
CA SER A 125 7.58 21.58 -10.23
C SER A 125 6.28 21.14 -9.55
N ILE A 126 5.76 21.98 -8.68
CA ILE A 126 4.48 21.73 -7.99
C ILE A 126 3.52 22.86 -8.39
N LEU A 127 2.28 22.49 -8.67
CA LEU A 127 1.14 23.38 -8.81
C LEU A 127 0.14 23.00 -7.70
N ASP A 128 -0.10 23.91 -6.77
CA ASP A 128 -1.04 23.66 -5.68
C ASP A 128 -2.14 24.74 -5.65
N ARG A 129 -2.99 24.68 -4.64
CA ARG A 129 -4.21 25.48 -4.53
C ARG A 129 -3.98 26.97 -4.75
N GLU A 130 -2.87 27.51 -4.23
CA GLU A 130 -2.56 28.94 -4.27
C GLU A 130 -1.84 29.36 -5.55
N ASP A 131 -1.36 28.42 -6.37
CA ASP A 131 -0.48 28.69 -7.51
C ASP A 131 -1.23 28.92 -8.82
N TRP A 132 -2.55 28.78 -8.84
CA TRP A 132 -3.34 28.83 -10.07
C TRP A 132 -3.26 30.17 -10.83
N ALA A 133 -2.95 31.28 -10.14
CA ALA A 133 -2.72 32.57 -10.77
C ALA A 133 -1.47 32.59 -11.65
N VAL A 134 -0.53 31.68 -11.41
CA VAL A 134 0.73 31.52 -12.16
C VAL A 134 0.85 30.16 -12.83
N ALA A 135 -0.26 29.43 -12.95
CA ALA A 135 -0.31 28.06 -13.50
C ALA A 135 0.31 27.97 -14.90
N GLU A 136 0.09 28.98 -15.77
CA GLU A 136 0.68 29.04 -17.10
C GLU A 136 2.22 28.95 -17.05
N SER A 137 2.87 29.70 -16.18
CA SER A 137 4.32 29.65 -16.04
C SER A 137 4.84 28.34 -15.41
N ILE A 138 4.06 27.76 -14.50
CA ILE A 138 4.41 26.48 -13.87
C ILE A 138 4.27 25.34 -14.87
N LEU A 139 3.21 25.33 -15.69
CA LEU A 139 2.93 24.26 -16.66
C LEU A 139 3.68 24.44 -17.98
N ALA A 140 4.21 25.64 -18.26
CA ALA A 140 4.98 25.91 -19.48
C ALA A 140 6.14 24.91 -19.64
N ASN A 141 6.26 24.33 -20.83
CA ASN A 141 7.31 23.37 -21.20
C ASN A 141 7.39 22.14 -20.30
N SER A 142 6.28 21.72 -19.69
CA SER A 142 6.24 20.44 -18.98
C SER A 142 6.04 19.28 -19.94
N ASP A 143 6.73 18.18 -19.68
CA ASP A 143 6.59 16.91 -20.42
C ASP A 143 5.51 16.03 -19.80
N VAL A 144 5.32 16.15 -18.47
CA VAL A 144 4.39 15.34 -17.70
C VAL A 144 3.63 16.19 -16.70
N VAL A 145 2.33 15.98 -16.60
CA VAL A 145 1.45 16.52 -15.56
C VAL A 145 0.79 15.39 -14.81
N ILE A 146 1.01 15.32 -13.49
CA ILE A 146 0.42 14.29 -12.62
C ILE A 146 -0.55 14.96 -11.66
N VAL A 147 -1.81 14.54 -11.68
CA VAL A 147 -2.87 15.04 -10.77
C VAL A 147 -2.92 14.18 -9.52
N SER A 148 -2.75 14.82 -8.35
CA SER A 148 -2.78 14.18 -7.02
C SER A 148 -3.50 15.07 -6.01
N VAL A 149 -4.75 15.36 -6.30
CA VAL A 149 -5.65 16.17 -5.46
C VAL A 149 -6.72 15.27 -4.81
N PRO A 150 -7.48 15.76 -3.81
CA PRO A 150 -8.62 15.03 -3.25
C PRO A 150 -9.61 14.55 -4.33
N ILE A 151 -10.28 13.42 -4.07
CA ILE A 151 -11.17 12.76 -5.04
C ILE A 151 -12.23 13.74 -5.55
N ASN A 152 -12.91 14.44 -4.65
CA ASN A 152 -13.96 15.40 -4.93
C ASN A 152 -13.51 16.62 -5.77
N LEU A 153 -12.21 16.90 -5.83
CA LEU A 153 -11.64 18.01 -6.61
C LEU A 153 -10.99 17.55 -7.93
N THR A 154 -10.89 16.24 -8.16
CA THR A 154 -10.12 15.69 -9.28
C THR A 154 -10.66 16.11 -10.64
N LEU A 155 -11.96 15.97 -10.87
CA LEU A 155 -12.58 16.30 -12.17
C LEU A 155 -12.49 17.79 -12.48
N GLU A 156 -12.76 18.64 -11.50
CA GLU A 156 -12.60 20.10 -11.65
C GLU A 156 -11.16 20.49 -11.96
N THR A 157 -10.21 19.88 -11.24
CA THR A 157 -8.77 20.13 -11.44
C THR A 157 -8.34 19.72 -12.85
N ILE A 158 -8.77 18.55 -13.33
CA ILE A 158 -8.50 18.08 -14.68
C ILE A 158 -9.04 19.08 -15.72
N GLU A 159 -10.30 19.54 -15.57
CA GLU A 159 -10.89 20.51 -16.49
C GLU A 159 -10.11 21.83 -16.50
N ARG A 160 -9.67 22.32 -15.35
CA ARG A 160 -8.87 23.55 -15.23
C ARG A 160 -7.51 23.45 -15.91
N LEU A 161 -6.95 22.26 -16.07
CA LEU A 161 -5.67 22.05 -16.78
C LEU A 161 -5.78 22.19 -18.29
N LYS A 162 -6.98 21.99 -18.87
CA LYS A 162 -7.23 21.97 -20.32
C LYS A 162 -6.51 23.07 -21.12
N PRO A 163 -6.55 24.37 -20.76
CA PRO A 163 -5.93 25.43 -21.54
C PRO A 163 -4.40 25.38 -21.55
N TYR A 164 -3.77 24.62 -20.66
CA TYR A 164 -2.32 24.53 -20.50
C TYR A 164 -1.71 23.26 -21.11
N LEU A 165 -2.54 22.28 -21.50
CA LEU A 165 -2.07 21.00 -22.02
C LEU A 165 -1.73 21.07 -23.49
N THR A 166 -0.61 20.46 -23.87
CA THR A 166 -0.20 20.29 -25.27
C THR A 166 -0.13 18.81 -25.60
N GLU A 167 -0.33 18.42 -26.86
CA GLU A 167 -0.37 17.01 -27.29
C GLU A 167 0.90 16.20 -26.97
N ASN A 168 2.01 16.88 -26.74
CA ASN A 168 3.28 16.26 -26.39
C ASN A 168 3.38 15.88 -24.90
N MET A 169 2.50 16.41 -24.05
CA MET A 169 2.50 16.11 -22.63
C MET A 169 1.90 14.72 -22.35
N LEU A 170 2.39 14.08 -21.29
CA LEU A 170 1.70 12.99 -20.60
C LEU A 170 0.81 13.59 -19.51
N LEU A 171 -0.48 13.29 -19.51
CA LEU A 171 -1.39 13.60 -18.42
C LEU A 171 -1.69 12.32 -17.64
N ALA A 172 -1.39 12.31 -16.34
CA ALA A 172 -1.64 11.18 -15.45
C ALA A 172 -2.33 11.63 -14.16
N ASP A 173 -2.99 10.70 -13.46
CA ASP A 173 -3.55 10.92 -12.14
C ASP A 173 -3.14 9.84 -11.13
N LEU A 174 -3.27 10.13 -9.83
CA LEU A 174 -3.01 9.19 -8.72
C LEU A 174 -4.27 8.91 -7.87
N THR A 175 -5.43 9.21 -8.39
CA THR A 175 -6.71 9.15 -7.67
C THR A 175 -7.13 7.71 -7.35
N SER A 176 -7.88 7.50 -6.28
CA SER A 176 -8.40 6.19 -5.89
C SER A 176 -9.53 5.67 -6.78
N VAL A 177 -10.10 6.50 -7.66
CA VAL A 177 -11.11 6.17 -8.65
C VAL A 177 -10.55 6.35 -10.04
N LYS A 178 -10.98 5.54 -11.03
CA LYS A 178 -10.35 5.56 -12.35
C LYS A 178 -11.32 5.89 -13.48
N ARG A 179 -12.56 5.43 -13.45
CA ARG A 179 -13.49 5.57 -14.58
C ARG A 179 -13.69 7.02 -15.00
N GLU A 180 -14.10 7.86 -14.07
CA GLU A 180 -14.42 9.26 -14.39
C GLU A 180 -13.16 10.12 -14.63
N PRO A 181 -12.10 10.07 -13.79
CA PRO A 181 -10.88 10.82 -14.05
C PRO A 181 -10.22 10.45 -15.38
N LEU A 182 -10.12 9.16 -15.70
CA LEU A 182 -9.53 8.70 -16.96
C LEU A 182 -10.35 9.17 -18.17
N ALA A 183 -11.69 9.04 -18.12
CA ALA A 183 -12.57 9.52 -19.17
C ALA A 183 -12.43 11.04 -19.36
N LYS A 184 -12.35 11.80 -18.25
CA LYS A 184 -12.19 13.25 -18.29
C LYS A 184 -10.83 13.66 -18.87
N MET A 185 -9.75 12.99 -18.49
CA MET A 185 -8.43 13.23 -19.07
C MET A 185 -8.43 12.96 -20.59
N LEU A 186 -9.06 11.87 -21.03
CA LEU A 186 -9.18 11.50 -22.45
C LEU A 186 -10.02 12.51 -23.25
N GLU A 187 -11.04 13.13 -22.63
CA GLU A 187 -11.89 14.17 -23.23
C GLU A 187 -11.11 15.46 -23.48
N ILE A 188 -10.35 15.92 -22.49
CA ILE A 188 -9.74 17.26 -22.54
C ILE A 188 -8.35 17.31 -23.16
N HIS A 189 -7.68 16.16 -23.25
CA HIS A 189 -6.28 16.06 -23.68
C HIS A 189 -6.14 15.17 -24.90
N SER A 190 -5.42 15.61 -25.92
CA SER A 190 -5.16 14.85 -27.15
C SER A 190 -3.89 13.98 -27.09
N GLY A 191 -3.00 14.24 -26.13
CA GLY A 191 -1.75 13.51 -25.93
C GLY A 191 -1.89 12.21 -25.15
N ALA A 192 -0.79 11.76 -24.56
CA ALA A 192 -0.73 10.53 -23.75
C ALA A 192 -1.51 10.69 -22.45
N VAL A 193 -2.27 9.65 -22.07
CA VAL A 193 -3.11 9.64 -20.85
C VAL A 193 -2.91 8.33 -20.10
N LEU A 194 -2.69 8.43 -18.79
CA LEU A 194 -2.47 7.28 -17.90
C LEU A 194 -3.22 7.48 -16.58
N GLY A 195 -4.04 6.52 -16.20
CA GLY A 195 -4.60 6.42 -14.84
C GLY A 195 -3.71 5.58 -13.94
N LEU A 196 -3.33 6.10 -12.78
CA LEU A 196 -2.59 5.36 -11.75
C LEU A 196 -3.38 5.35 -10.45
N HIS A 197 -3.29 4.26 -9.70
CA HIS A 197 -3.79 4.18 -8.33
C HIS A 197 -2.78 3.45 -7.44
N PRO A 198 -2.01 4.17 -6.62
CA PRO A 198 -1.18 3.56 -5.59
C PRO A 198 -2.06 2.92 -4.50
N MET A 199 -1.96 1.58 -4.34
CA MET A 199 -2.76 0.81 -3.39
C MET A 199 -2.20 0.86 -1.95
N PHE A 200 -1.63 1.99 -1.57
CA PHE A 200 -0.99 2.22 -0.28
C PHE A 200 -1.11 3.67 0.16
N GLY A 201 -1.04 3.89 1.46
CA GLY A 201 -0.97 5.23 2.03
C GLY A 201 0.43 5.85 1.91
N PRO A 202 0.56 7.16 2.14
CA PRO A 202 1.83 7.88 2.00
C PRO A 202 2.88 7.55 3.08
N ASP A 203 2.51 6.82 4.14
CA ASP A 203 3.36 6.53 5.32
C ASP A 203 4.25 5.29 5.10
N ILE A 204 4.48 4.85 3.87
CA ILE A 204 5.35 3.73 3.56
C ILE A 204 6.84 4.11 3.68
N ALA A 205 7.63 3.19 4.23
CA ALA A 205 9.08 3.35 4.29
C ALA A 205 9.77 3.11 2.93
N SER A 206 9.15 2.30 2.07
CA SER A 206 9.65 1.95 0.73
C SER A 206 8.49 1.54 -0.18
N MET A 207 8.64 1.74 -1.48
CA MET A 207 7.71 1.21 -2.49
C MET A 207 7.89 -0.30 -2.75
N ALA A 208 8.94 -0.91 -2.19
CA ALA A 208 9.15 -2.35 -2.33
C ALA A 208 7.93 -3.16 -1.89
N LYS A 209 7.45 -4.05 -2.75
CA LYS A 209 6.25 -4.89 -2.57
C LYS A 209 4.91 -4.13 -2.57
N GLN A 210 4.91 -2.82 -2.75
CA GLN A 210 3.67 -2.07 -2.92
C GLN A 210 3.08 -2.33 -4.31
N VAL A 211 1.78 -2.09 -4.46
CA VAL A 211 1.07 -2.22 -5.73
C VAL A 211 0.68 -0.84 -6.23
N VAL A 212 0.95 -0.57 -7.49
CA VAL A 212 0.40 0.57 -8.24
C VAL A 212 -0.43 0.00 -9.37
N VAL A 213 -1.74 0.27 -9.35
CA VAL A 213 -2.62 -0.11 -10.46
C VAL A 213 -2.46 0.89 -11.57
N ARG A 214 -2.38 0.38 -12.82
CA ARG A 214 -2.45 1.19 -14.04
C ARG A 214 -3.75 0.92 -14.79
N CYS A 215 -4.36 1.99 -15.30
CA CYS A 215 -5.46 1.95 -16.25
C CYS A 215 -5.03 2.74 -17.48
N ASP A 216 -4.84 2.04 -18.59
CA ASP A 216 -4.32 2.66 -19.81
C ASP A 216 -5.38 3.55 -20.46
N GLY A 217 -4.97 4.76 -20.85
CA GLY A 217 -5.79 5.69 -21.61
C GLY A 217 -5.37 5.72 -23.08
N ARG A 218 -4.40 6.55 -23.43
CA ARG A 218 -3.98 6.76 -24.82
C ARG A 218 -2.46 6.80 -24.93
N PHE A 219 -1.88 6.26 -26.01
CA PHE A 219 -0.46 6.28 -26.34
C PHE A 219 0.44 5.68 -25.26
N SER A 220 0.20 4.40 -24.94
CA SER A 220 0.91 3.69 -23.86
C SER A 220 2.43 3.68 -24.03
N GLU A 221 2.91 3.63 -25.25
CA GLU A 221 4.34 3.68 -25.59
C GLU A 221 5.05 4.95 -25.10
N ARG A 222 4.29 6.02 -24.86
CA ARG A 222 4.83 7.30 -24.39
C ARG A 222 5.01 7.38 -22.88
N TYR A 223 4.44 6.47 -22.11
CA TYR A 223 4.54 6.43 -20.64
C TYR A 223 5.08 5.10 -20.06
N GLU A 224 5.46 4.13 -20.90
CA GLU A 224 6.06 2.88 -20.40
C GLU A 224 7.30 3.16 -19.53
N TRP A 225 8.08 4.17 -19.83
CA TRP A 225 9.22 4.59 -19.01
C TRP A 225 8.82 4.95 -17.57
N LEU A 226 7.65 5.56 -17.36
CA LEU A 226 7.15 5.92 -16.04
C LEU A 226 6.75 4.67 -15.24
N LEU A 227 6.16 3.70 -15.92
CA LEU A 227 5.80 2.42 -15.31
C LEU A 227 7.06 1.63 -14.93
N GLU A 228 8.06 1.61 -15.80
CA GLU A 228 9.38 1.03 -15.52
C GLU A 228 10.06 1.76 -14.35
N GLN A 229 10.00 3.08 -14.30
CA GLN A 229 10.52 3.87 -13.19
C GLN A 229 9.85 3.49 -11.87
N ILE A 230 8.53 3.30 -11.84
CA ILE A 230 7.77 2.83 -10.68
C ILE A 230 8.21 1.41 -10.26
N GLN A 231 8.48 0.53 -11.22
CA GLN A 231 9.00 -0.81 -10.93
C GLN A 231 10.42 -0.77 -10.35
N ILE A 232 11.28 0.14 -10.82
CA ILE A 232 12.61 0.35 -10.23
C ILE A 232 12.51 0.80 -8.78
N TRP A 233 11.53 1.61 -8.41
CA TRP A 233 11.25 1.95 -7.00
C TRP A 233 10.84 0.75 -6.15
N GLY A 234 10.59 -0.42 -6.78
CA GLY A 234 10.25 -1.67 -6.12
C GLY A 234 8.76 -1.99 -6.08
N ALA A 235 7.91 -1.15 -6.65
CA ALA A 235 6.48 -1.41 -6.72
C ALA A 235 6.15 -2.42 -7.82
N LYS A 236 5.09 -3.20 -7.60
CA LYS A 236 4.46 -4.04 -8.62
C LYS A 236 3.43 -3.20 -9.37
N VAL A 237 3.59 -3.06 -10.67
CA VAL A 237 2.56 -2.46 -11.53
C VAL A 237 1.56 -3.53 -11.93
N TYR A 238 0.28 -3.28 -11.67
CA TYR A 238 -0.83 -4.16 -12.01
C TYR A 238 -1.77 -3.47 -13.01
N GLN A 239 -1.96 -4.07 -14.18
CA GLN A 239 -2.79 -3.53 -15.24
C GLN A 239 -4.22 -4.05 -15.12
N THR A 240 -5.21 -3.14 -15.22
CA THR A 240 -6.62 -3.47 -15.37
C THR A 240 -7.33 -2.32 -16.12
N ASP A 241 -8.57 -2.52 -16.56
CA ASP A 241 -9.37 -1.41 -17.06
C ASP A 241 -10.03 -0.60 -15.93
N ALA A 242 -10.43 0.64 -16.24
CA ALA A 242 -10.97 1.55 -15.23
C ALA A 242 -12.31 1.09 -14.64
N THR A 243 -13.12 0.34 -15.38
CA THR A 243 -14.42 -0.17 -14.93
C THR A 243 -14.22 -1.32 -13.95
N GLU A 244 -13.38 -2.29 -14.31
CA GLU A 244 -13.00 -3.40 -13.44
C GLU A 244 -12.30 -2.90 -12.17
N HIS A 245 -11.38 -1.92 -12.32
CA HIS A 245 -10.75 -1.27 -11.20
C HIS A 245 -11.79 -0.73 -10.22
N ASP A 246 -12.68 0.12 -10.67
CA ASP A 246 -13.67 0.79 -9.83
C ASP A 246 -14.68 -0.19 -9.22
N HIS A 247 -15.04 -1.25 -9.94
CA HIS A 247 -15.84 -2.34 -9.38
C HIS A 247 -15.12 -3.02 -8.20
N ASN A 248 -13.85 -3.38 -8.35
CA ASN A 248 -13.07 -4.00 -7.29
C ASN A 248 -12.87 -3.06 -6.09
N MET A 249 -12.68 -1.74 -6.34
CA MET A 249 -12.52 -0.75 -5.26
C MET A 249 -13.78 -0.58 -4.42
N THR A 250 -14.95 -0.88 -4.95
CA THR A 250 -16.19 -0.91 -4.15
C THR A 250 -16.08 -1.89 -2.97
N TYR A 251 -15.41 -3.03 -3.15
CA TYR A 251 -15.18 -4.03 -2.08
C TYR A 251 -13.90 -3.75 -1.29
N ILE A 252 -12.78 -3.49 -1.98
CA ILE A 252 -11.46 -3.34 -1.38
C ILE A 252 -11.38 -2.07 -0.53
N GLN A 253 -12.04 -1.00 -0.95
CA GLN A 253 -11.99 0.30 -0.28
C GLN A 253 -13.32 0.67 0.36
N ALA A 254 -14.38 0.91 -0.41
CA ALA A 254 -15.61 1.48 0.11
C ALA A 254 -16.27 0.58 1.17
N LEU A 255 -16.56 -0.68 0.84
CA LEU A 255 -17.20 -1.61 1.76
C LEU A 255 -16.33 -1.89 2.99
N ARG A 256 -15.04 -2.14 2.80
CA ARG A 256 -14.10 -2.39 3.90
C ARG A 256 -14.00 -1.20 4.85
N HIS A 257 -13.87 0.03 4.32
CA HIS A 257 -13.77 1.22 5.17
C HIS A 257 -15.09 1.52 5.87
N PHE A 258 -16.21 1.36 5.17
CA PHE A 258 -17.53 1.48 5.79
C PHE A 258 -17.71 0.49 6.95
N SER A 259 -17.38 -0.78 6.76
CA SER A 259 -17.50 -1.81 7.81
C SER A 259 -16.62 -1.48 9.02
N THR A 260 -15.39 -1.01 8.79
CA THR A 260 -14.49 -0.57 9.87
C THR A 260 -15.03 0.65 10.60
N PHE A 261 -15.57 1.64 9.87
CA PHE A 261 -16.23 2.82 10.44
C PHE A 261 -17.47 2.41 11.27
N ALA A 262 -18.34 1.57 10.72
CA ALA A 262 -19.56 1.12 11.41
C ALA A 262 -19.25 0.37 12.71
N ASN A 263 -18.23 -0.50 12.71
CA ASN A 263 -17.75 -1.20 13.91
C ASN A 263 -17.25 -0.21 14.97
N GLY A 264 -16.43 0.76 14.60
CA GLY A 264 -15.95 1.79 15.52
C GLY A 264 -17.09 2.66 16.07
N LEU A 265 -18.01 3.07 15.20
CA LEU A 265 -19.21 3.82 15.59
C LEU A 265 -20.10 2.99 16.53
N HIS A 266 -20.27 1.69 16.28
CA HIS A 266 -21.01 0.80 17.17
C HIS A 266 -20.36 0.73 18.55
N LEU A 267 -19.06 0.42 18.61
CA LEU A 267 -18.31 0.31 19.87
C LEU A 267 -18.36 1.61 20.69
N SER A 268 -18.27 2.76 20.04
CA SER A 268 -18.28 4.06 20.71
C SER A 268 -19.61 4.38 21.41
N LYS A 269 -20.69 3.72 21.01
CA LYS A 269 -22.03 3.88 21.60
C LYS A 269 -22.33 2.87 22.71
N GLN A 270 -21.44 1.88 22.92
CA GLN A 270 -21.65 0.86 23.94
C GLN A 270 -21.06 1.30 25.29
N PRO A 271 -21.62 0.84 26.44
CA PRO A 271 -21.09 1.12 27.76
C PRO A 271 -19.85 0.25 28.08
N VAL A 272 -18.85 0.28 27.21
CA VAL A 272 -17.61 -0.49 27.33
C VAL A 272 -16.40 0.40 27.56
N ASN A 273 -15.45 -0.08 28.34
CA ASN A 273 -14.19 0.61 28.57
C ASN A 273 -13.11 0.04 27.66
N LEU A 274 -12.51 0.87 26.81
CA LEU A 274 -11.50 0.44 25.85
C LEU A 274 -10.26 -0.20 26.50
N ALA A 275 -9.81 0.33 27.66
CA ALA A 275 -8.68 -0.23 28.38
C ALA A 275 -8.98 -1.67 28.87
N ASN A 276 -10.22 -1.91 29.36
CA ASN A 276 -10.65 -3.24 29.76
C ASN A 276 -10.76 -4.19 28.57
N LEU A 277 -11.30 -3.74 27.44
CA LEU A 277 -11.33 -4.52 26.20
C LEU A 277 -9.93 -4.92 25.75
N LEU A 278 -8.98 -4.00 25.79
CA LEU A 278 -7.58 -4.28 25.45
C LEU A 278 -6.92 -5.25 26.44
N ALA A 279 -7.16 -5.10 27.74
CA ALA A 279 -6.60 -5.97 28.77
C ALA A 279 -7.08 -7.42 28.64
N LEU A 280 -8.36 -7.62 28.23
CA LEU A 280 -8.99 -8.95 28.07
C LEU A 280 -8.88 -9.47 26.64
N SER A 281 -8.29 -8.71 25.69
CA SER A 281 -8.28 -9.06 24.28
C SER A 281 -7.41 -10.27 23.96
N SER A 282 -7.95 -11.14 23.09
CA SER A 282 -7.11 -12.07 22.33
C SER A 282 -6.24 -11.30 21.31
N PRO A 283 -5.15 -11.92 20.78
CA PRO A 283 -4.35 -11.29 19.72
C PRO A 283 -5.16 -10.87 18.50
N ILE A 284 -6.14 -11.69 18.09
CA ILE A 284 -7.05 -11.38 16.97
C ILE A 284 -7.83 -10.10 17.25
N TYR A 285 -8.52 -10.05 18.39
CA TYR A 285 -9.36 -8.89 18.74
C TYR A 285 -8.54 -7.62 18.92
N ARG A 286 -7.32 -7.72 19.46
CA ARG A 286 -6.39 -6.61 19.54
C ARG A 286 -6.01 -6.07 18.17
N LEU A 287 -5.76 -6.96 17.19
CA LEU A 287 -5.44 -6.57 15.81
C LEU A 287 -6.65 -5.87 15.16
N GLU A 288 -7.85 -6.40 15.35
CA GLU A 288 -9.10 -5.78 14.85
C GLU A 288 -9.28 -4.38 15.44
N LEU A 289 -9.15 -4.21 16.76
CA LEU A 289 -9.22 -2.90 17.40
C LEU A 289 -8.14 -1.93 16.89
N ALA A 290 -6.92 -2.42 16.65
CA ALA A 290 -5.85 -1.60 16.10
C ALA A 290 -6.18 -1.11 14.68
N MET A 291 -6.81 -1.97 13.84
CA MET A 291 -7.24 -1.59 12.49
C MET A 291 -8.41 -0.59 12.51
N ILE A 292 -9.36 -0.76 13.46
CA ILE A 292 -10.43 0.21 13.68
C ILE A 292 -9.82 1.55 14.12
N GLY A 293 -8.98 1.56 15.16
CA GLY A 293 -8.33 2.77 15.65
C GLY A 293 -7.47 3.47 14.61
N ARG A 294 -6.79 2.71 13.75
CA ARG A 294 -6.00 3.25 12.63
C ARG A 294 -6.86 4.08 11.66
N LEU A 295 -8.08 3.65 11.37
CA LEU A 295 -8.98 4.40 10.48
C LEU A 295 -9.31 5.77 11.10
N PHE A 296 -9.70 5.80 12.38
CA PHE A 296 -10.08 7.02 13.08
C PHE A 296 -8.90 7.96 13.43
N ALA A 297 -7.67 7.49 13.30
CA ALA A 297 -6.46 8.32 13.42
C ALA A 297 -6.06 9.04 12.13
N GLN A 298 -6.81 8.84 11.04
CA GLN A 298 -6.52 9.39 9.72
C GLN A 298 -7.54 10.48 9.35
N ASP A 299 -7.43 11.00 8.12
CA ASP A 299 -8.26 12.09 7.61
C ASP A 299 -9.69 11.61 7.32
N ALA A 300 -10.65 12.18 8.01
CA ALA A 300 -12.06 11.82 7.90
C ALA A 300 -12.66 12.19 6.53
N GLU A 301 -12.23 13.31 5.93
CA GLU A 301 -12.72 13.75 4.61
C GLU A 301 -12.31 12.75 3.52
N LEU A 302 -11.05 12.29 3.55
CA LEU A 302 -10.57 11.27 2.63
C LEU A 302 -11.43 9.99 2.68
N TYR A 303 -11.78 9.52 3.87
CA TYR A 303 -12.60 8.32 4.01
C TYR A 303 -14.05 8.54 3.63
N ALA A 304 -14.61 9.73 3.89
CA ALA A 304 -15.92 10.11 3.41
C ALA A 304 -15.96 10.11 1.88
N ASP A 305 -14.97 10.73 1.23
CA ASP A 305 -14.86 10.74 -0.22
C ASP A 305 -14.76 9.31 -0.80
N ILE A 306 -13.92 8.45 -0.24
CA ILE A 306 -13.77 7.05 -0.71
C ILE A 306 -15.08 6.26 -0.58
N ILE A 307 -15.81 6.43 0.53
CA ILE A 307 -17.03 5.65 0.81
C ILE A 307 -18.21 6.18 0.01
N MET A 308 -18.34 7.51 -0.11
CA MET A 308 -19.52 8.20 -0.65
C MET A 308 -19.39 8.61 -2.11
N ASP A 309 -18.25 8.34 -2.76
CA ASP A 309 -17.91 8.80 -4.12
C ASP A 309 -18.97 8.46 -5.17
N LYS A 310 -19.58 7.28 -5.08
CA LYS A 310 -20.51 6.79 -6.12
C LYS A 310 -21.67 5.94 -5.57
N PRO A 311 -22.82 5.94 -6.30
CA PRO A 311 -24.02 5.17 -5.90
C PRO A 311 -23.77 3.67 -5.76
N GLU A 312 -22.87 3.09 -6.54
CA GLU A 312 -22.53 1.66 -6.49
C GLU A 312 -21.94 1.27 -5.11
N ASN A 313 -21.22 2.16 -4.46
CA ASN A 313 -20.71 1.94 -3.09
C ASN A 313 -21.87 1.79 -2.10
N LEU A 314 -22.90 2.65 -2.20
CA LEU A 314 -24.08 2.56 -1.35
C LEU A 314 -24.83 1.23 -1.57
N ALA A 315 -25.00 0.83 -2.83
CA ALA A 315 -25.70 -0.42 -3.16
C ALA A 315 -25.03 -1.65 -2.53
N VAL A 316 -23.69 -1.73 -2.53
CA VAL A 316 -22.96 -2.83 -1.90
C VAL A 316 -23.05 -2.77 -0.37
N ILE A 317 -23.06 -1.57 0.22
CA ILE A 317 -23.27 -1.38 1.66
C ILE A 317 -24.68 -1.84 2.07
N GLU A 318 -25.70 -1.53 1.28
CA GLU A 318 -27.06 -2.01 1.52
C GLU A 318 -27.17 -3.54 1.43
N THR A 319 -26.45 -4.16 0.47
CA THR A 319 -26.37 -5.63 0.38
C THR A 319 -25.71 -6.23 1.61
N LEU A 320 -24.63 -5.61 2.14
CA LEU A 320 -24.00 -6.04 3.39
C LEU A 320 -24.98 -5.97 4.57
N LYS A 321 -25.80 -4.89 4.65
CA LYS A 321 -26.84 -4.79 5.67
C LYS A 321 -27.84 -5.95 5.59
N GLN A 322 -28.30 -6.28 4.37
CA GLN A 322 -29.18 -7.44 4.18
C GLN A 322 -28.53 -8.76 4.63
N THR A 323 -27.24 -8.92 4.38
CA THR A 323 -26.47 -10.09 4.87
C THR A 323 -26.38 -10.14 6.38
N TYR A 324 -26.27 -9.00 7.07
CA TYR A 324 -26.37 -8.98 8.54
C TYR A 324 -27.78 -9.38 9.02
N ASP A 325 -28.83 -8.90 8.37
CA ASP A 325 -30.21 -9.26 8.71
C ASP A 325 -30.43 -10.77 8.48
N GLU A 326 -29.93 -11.34 7.38
CA GLU A 326 -29.96 -12.79 7.12
C GLU A 326 -29.19 -13.58 8.22
N ALA A 327 -27.98 -13.13 8.57
CA ALA A 327 -27.18 -13.80 9.62
C ALA A 327 -27.87 -13.76 10.97
N LEU A 328 -28.59 -12.71 11.33
CA LEU A 328 -29.37 -12.60 12.57
C LEU A 328 -30.50 -13.61 12.63
N THR A 329 -31.12 -13.99 11.50
CA THR A 329 -32.22 -14.98 11.49
C THR A 329 -31.80 -16.34 12.06
N PHE A 330 -30.51 -16.74 11.92
CA PHE A 330 -30.02 -17.99 12.53
C PHE A 330 -30.13 -17.95 14.05
N PHE A 331 -29.89 -16.81 14.67
CA PHE A 331 -29.96 -16.63 16.12
C PHE A 331 -31.42 -16.50 16.57
N GLU A 332 -32.24 -15.72 15.88
CA GLU A 332 -33.65 -15.51 16.20
C GLU A 332 -34.46 -16.81 16.13
N ASN A 333 -34.14 -17.66 15.16
CA ASN A 333 -34.80 -18.96 14.98
C ASN A 333 -34.10 -20.11 15.69
N ASN A 334 -33.00 -19.84 16.43
CA ASN A 334 -32.15 -20.84 17.06
C ASN A 334 -31.72 -21.95 16.06
N ASP A 335 -31.49 -21.55 14.80
CA ASP A 335 -31.11 -22.45 13.70
C ASP A 335 -29.59 -22.66 13.65
N ARG A 336 -29.11 -23.48 14.58
CA ARG A 336 -27.69 -23.87 14.66
C ARG A 336 -27.21 -24.58 13.39
N GLN A 337 -28.05 -25.44 12.79
CA GLN A 337 -27.63 -26.21 11.62
C GLN A 337 -27.50 -25.29 10.38
N GLY A 338 -28.47 -24.41 10.16
CA GLY A 338 -28.38 -23.41 9.09
C GLY A 338 -27.14 -22.54 9.18
N PHE A 339 -26.75 -22.11 10.40
CA PHE A 339 -25.50 -21.38 10.63
C PHE A 339 -24.27 -22.20 10.20
N ILE A 340 -24.19 -23.48 10.60
CA ILE A 340 -23.07 -24.36 10.25
C ILE A 340 -23.00 -24.58 8.73
N ASP A 341 -24.13 -24.78 8.08
CA ASP A 341 -24.21 -24.99 6.65
C ASP A 341 -23.77 -23.71 5.87
N ALA A 342 -24.21 -22.54 6.34
CA ALA A 342 -23.74 -21.24 5.80
C ALA A 342 -22.22 -21.07 5.99
N PHE A 343 -21.68 -21.42 7.16
CA PHE A 343 -20.25 -21.36 7.42
C PHE A 343 -19.46 -22.26 6.46
N HIS A 344 -19.94 -23.48 6.19
CA HIS A 344 -19.30 -24.37 5.23
C HIS A 344 -19.32 -23.82 3.81
N LYS A 345 -20.45 -23.23 3.37
CA LYS A 345 -20.53 -22.56 2.05
C LYS A 345 -19.50 -21.45 1.90
N VAL A 346 -19.31 -20.61 2.94
CA VAL A 346 -18.31 -19.56 2.92
C VAL A 346 -16.89 -20.14 2.86
N ARG A 347 -16.60 -21.18 3.65
CA ARG A 347 -15.32 -21.89 3.61
C ARG A 347 -15.04 -22.45 2.21
N ASP A 348 -16.03 -23.07 1.59
CA ASP A 348 -15.89 -23.68 0.26
C ASP A 348 -15.68 -22.59 -0.83
N TRP A 349 -16.28 -21.41 -0.66
CA TRP A 349 -16.00 -20.25 -1.51
C TRP A 349 -14.55 -19.74 -1.37
N PHE A 350 -13.98 -19.74 -0.16
CA PHE A 350 -12.56 -19.42 0.05
C PHE A 350 -11.62 -20.49 -0.55
N GLY A 351 -12.03 -21.75 -0.62
CA GLY A 351 -11.20 -22.84 -1.13
C GLY A 351 -9.85 -22.93 -0.42
N ASP A 352 -8.77 -23.08 -1.19
CA ASP A 352 -7.39 -23.20 -0.69
C ASP A 352 -6.90 -21.96 0.07
N TYR A 353 -7.49 -20.78 -0.21
CA TYR A 353 -7.17 -19.56 0.52
C TYR A 353 -7.49 -19.63 2.01
N SER A 354 -8.44 -20.47 2.43
CA SER A 354 -8.77 -20.66 3.85
C SER A 354 -7.55 -21.10 4.67
N GLU A 355 -6.83 -22.12 4.19
CA GLU A 355 -5.64 -22.63 4.87
C GLU A 355 -4.44 -21.67 4.73
N GLN A 356 -4.28 -21.06 3.56
CA GLN A 356 -3.25 -20.06 3.34
C GLN A 356 -3.41 -18.90 4.32
N PHE A 357 -4.60 -18.30 4.42
CA PHE A 357 -4.86 -17.18 5.31
C PHE A 357 -4.77 -17.57 6.79
N LEU A 358 -5.13 -18.80 7.15
CA LEU A 358 -4.92 -19.32 8.51
C LEU A 358 -3.42 -19.34 8.86
N LYS A 359 -2.56 -19.72 7.92
CA LYS A 359 -1.10 -19.73 8.11
C LYS A 359 -0.54 -18.31 8.20
N GLU A 360 -0.93 -17.43 7.27
CA GLU A 360 -0.47 -16.03 7.24
C GLU A 360 -0.92 -15.27 8.52
N SER A 361 -2.16 -15.46 8.95
CA SER A 361 -2.68 -14.81 10.15
C SER A 361 -1.96 -15.26 11.42
N ARG A 362 -1.52 -16.51 11.53
CA ARG A 362 -0.73 -16.98 12.70
C ARG A 362 0.55 -16.16 12.89
N GLN A 363 1.28 -15.86 11.81
CA GLN A 363 2.50 -15.05 11.86
C GLN A 363 2.20 -13.62 12.31
N LEU A 364 1.14 -13.01 11.77
CA LEU A 364 0.71 -11.67 12.18
C LEU A 364 0.30 -11.61 13.66
N LEU A 365 -0.40 -12.64 14.15
CA LEU A 365 -0.86 -12.71 15.53
C LEU A 365 0.30 -12.91 16.52
N GLN A 366 1.34 -13.66 16.15
CA GLN A 366 2.58 -13.79 16.95
C GLN A 366 3.25 -12.42 17.08
N GLN A 367 3.44 -11.70 15.98
CA GLN A 367 4.01 -10.34 16.01
C GLN A 367 3.16 -9.36 16.83
N ALA A 368 1.82 -9.47 16.75
CA ALA A 368 0.92 -8.63 17.55
C ALA A 368 1.04 -8.90 19.07
N ASN A 369 1.36 -10.14 19.45
CA ASN A 369 1.63 -10.49 20.86
C ASN A 369 2.94 -9.88 21.37
N ASP A 370 3.99 -9.86 20.55
CA ASP A 370 5.29 -9.30 20.92
C ASP A 370 5.20 -7.79 21.16
N LEU A 371 4.20 -7.12 20.55
CA LEU A 371 3.93 -5.70 20.78
C LEU A 371 3.20 -5.40 22.09
N LYS A 372 2.74 -6.43 22.83
CA LYS A 372 2.23 -6.25 24.19
C LYS A 372 3.40 -5.89 25.10
N GLN A 373 3.64 -4.59 25.28
CA GLN A 373 4.45 -4.13 26.40
C GLN A 373 3.67 -4.43 27.70
N GLY A 374 4.34 -5.11 28.61
CA GLY A 374 3.81 -5.42 29.92
C GLY A 374 3.52 -4.17 30.74
#